data_b82fbdedf1300dc43fd726fd2cba95cc
#
_entry.id   b82fbdedf1300dc43fd726fd2cba95cc
#
_cell.length_a   1.000
_cell.length_b   1.000
_cell.length_c   1.000
_cell.angle_alpha   90.00
_cell.angle_beta   90.00
_cell.angle_gamma   90.00
#
_symmetry.space_group_name_H-M   'P 1'
#
loop_
_entity.id
_entity.type
_entity.pdbx_description
1 polymer ?
#
loop_
_entity_poly.entity_id
_entity_poly.type
_entity_poly.pdbx_seq_one_letter_code
_entity_poly.pdbx_strand_id
1 'polypeptide(L)'
;INTPSSQGGIGDLYNFKLVPSLTLGCGSWGGNSVSENVGVKHLINIKTVAERRENMLWMRTPEKVYFKKGCLPVALDELKNVMGKKRCFIVTDSFLYKNGYTKKIEDKLDEMGIVHTCFSDVEPDPSLASAKAGLYENPDADFDDMAMDFMDIRKRIYTFPKMGKKAYFIAVPTSSGTGSEVTPFAIITDKETGIKWPLADYELMPDMAIVDTDNMMSAPKGLTSASGIDVMTHAIEAYVSMMASDYTDGLALRAIKLVFDYLPRAYRDGNDVEARDHMANASCMAGMAFANAFL
;
A
#
# COMPACT_ATOMS: atom_id res chain seq x y z
N ILE A 1 -20.90 11.23 -14.44
CA ILE A 1 -20.72 12.67 -14.34
C ILE A 1 -20.05 12.93 -12.99
N ASN A 2 -19.07 13.82 -12.93
CA ASN A 2 -18.28 14.15 -11.73
C ASN A 2 -17.38 13.03 -11.20
N THR A 3 -16.93 12.15 -12.07
CA THR A 3 -16.03 11.06 -11.71
C THR A 3 -14.93 10.96 -12.76
N PRO A 4 -13.68 10.73 -12.38
CA PRO A 4 -12.62 10.42 -13.33
C PRO A 4 -13.00 9.24 -14.22
N SER A 5 -12.69 9.32 -15.50
CA SER A 5 -13.06 8.28 -16.48
C SER A 5 -12.43 6.92 -16.17
N SER A 6 -11.24 6.93 -15.57
CA SER A 6 -10.56 5.71 -15.11
C SER A 6 -11.35 4.97 -14.05
N GLN A 7 -11.93 5.67 -13.08
CA GLN A 7 -12.77 5.06 -12.05
C GLN A 7 -14.09 4.54 -12.63
N GLY A 8 -14.69 5.29 -13.56
CA GLY A 8 -15.88 4.83 -14.28
C GLY A 8 -15.63 3.59 -15.13
N GLY A 9 -14.43 3.46 -15.71
CA GLY A 9 -14.03 2.30 -16.52
C GLY A 9 -13.86 1.01 -15.72
N ILE A 10 -13.49 1.11 -14.44
CA ILE A 10 -13.37 -0.03 -13.53
C ILE A 10 -14.76 -0.53 -13.04
N GLY A 11 -15.79 0.31 -13.19
CA GLY A 11 -17.17 -0.08 -12.98
C GLY A 11 -17.50 -0.41 -11.54
N ASP A 12 -17.99 -1.62 -11.29
CA ASP A 12 -18.54 -2.01 -9.98
C ASP A 12 -17.53 -2.07 -8.84
N LEU A 13 -16.23 -2.08 -9.13
CA LEU A 13 -15.16 -2.00 -8.13
C LEU A 13 -15.22 -0.72 -7.27
N TYR A 14 -15.70 0.38 -7.84
CA TYR A 14 -15.67 1.71 -7.21
C TYR A 14 -17.05 2.33 -6.99
N ASN A 15 -17.96 1.66 -6.40
CA ASN A 15 -19.28 2.24 -6.09
C ASN A 15 -20.16 2.61 -7.29
N PHE A 16 -19.89 2.07 -8.48
CA PHE A 16 -20.74 2.28 -9.66
C PHE A 16 -21.49 1.01 -10.02
N LYS A 17 -22.72 1.16 -10.43
CA LYS A 17 -23.53 0.07 -11.03
C LYS A 17 -23.26 -0.06 -12.53
N LEU A 18 -22.01 0.13 -12.94
CA LEU A 18 -21.59 0.03 -14.34
C LEU A 18 -20.86 -1.29 -14.54
N VAL A 19 -21.08 -1.92 -15.67
CA VAL A 19 -20.29 -3.10 -16.07
C VAL A 19 -18.86 -2.63 -16.35
N PRO A 20 -17.82 -3.29 -15.79
CA PRO A 20 -16.45 -2.95 -16.10
C PRO A 20 -16.19 -3.02 -17.60
N SER A 21 -15.46 -2.05 -18.14
CA SER A 21 -15.06 -2.05 -19.54
C SER A 21 -13.55 -2.15 -19.64
N LEU A 22 -13.09 -3.24 -20.25
CA LEU A 22 -11.67 -3.45 -20.56
C LEU A 22 -11.30 -2.92 -21.95
N THR A 23 -12.28 -2.44 -22.72
CA THR A 23 -12.07 -1.96 -24.06
C THR A 23 -12.15 -0.45 -24.07
N LEU A 24 -11.03 0.19 -24.15
CA LEU A 24 -10.96 1.60 -24.55
C LEU A 24 -11.14 1.62 -26.07
N GLY A 25 -12.36 1.92 -26.52
CA GLY A 25 -12.61 2.10 -27.96
C GLY A 25 -11.80 3.25 -28.51
N CYS A 26 -11.46 3.19 -29.81
CA CYS A 26 -10.74 4.28 -30.48
C CYS A 26 -11.55 5.59 -30.55
N GLY A 27 -12.74 5.61 -29.98
CA GLY A 27 -13.65 6.75 -30.05
C GLY A 27 -13.97 7.14 -31.48
N SER A 28 -14.27 8.40 -31.72
CA SER A 28 -14.54 8.95 -33.06
C SER A 28 -13.34 8.93 -34.01
N TRP A 29 -12.13 8.78 -33.49
CA TRP A 29 -10.90 8.73 -34.32
C TRP A 29 -10.66 7.38 -34.99
N GLY A 30 -11.29 6.31 -34.53
CA GLY A 30 -11.20 4.98 -35.12
C GLY A 30 -12.06 4.77 -36.36
N GLY A 31 -12.86 5.75 -36.77
CA GLY A 31 -13.79 5.65 -37.89
C GLY A 31 -14.93 4.64 -37.67
N ASN A 32 -15.09 4.12 -36.47
CA ASN A 32 -16.14 3.17 -36.11
C ASN A 32 -17.30 3.89 -35.43
N SER A 33 -18.50 3.71 -35.94
CA SER A 33 -19.72 4.22 -35.34
C SER A 33 -20.22 3.31 -34.20
N VAL A 34 -20.02 2.00 -34.36
CA VAL A 34 -20.40 0.96 -33.40
C VAL A 34 -19.48 -0.25 -33.52
N SER A 35 -19.31 -0.99 -32.43
CA SER A 35 -18.52 -2.24 -32.39
C SER A 35 -19.39 -3.51 -32.46
N GLU A 36 -20.70 -3.36 -32.63
CA GLU A 36 -21.69 -4.43 -32.66
C GLU A 36 -22.73 -4.18 -33.76
N ASN A 37 -23.65 -5.13 -33.96
CA ASN A 37 -24.73 -4.97 -34.94
C ASN A 37 -25.62 -3.77 -34.59
N VAL A 38 -25.89 -2.92 -35.60
CA VAL A 38 -26.72 -1.73 -35.42
C VAL A 38 -28.14 -2.14 -35.07
N GLY A 39 -28.62 -1.70 -33.93
CA GLY A 39 -29.98 -1.91 -33.43
C GLY A 39 -30.63 -0.62 -32.97
N VAL A 40 -31.86 -0.70 -32.49
CA VAL A 40 -32.64 0.45 -31.99
C VAL A 40 -31.88 1.28 -30.96
N LYS A 41 -31.11 0.65 -30.10
CA LYS A 41 -30.30 1.33 -29.10
C LYS A 41 -29.28 2.33 -29.68
N HIS A 42 -28.85 2.14 -30.93
CA HIS A 42 -27.90 3.04 -31.61
C HIS A 42 -28.57 4.29 -32.17
N LEU A 43 -29.88 4.29 -32.27
CA LEU A 43 -30.70 5.44 -32.69
C LEU A 43 -31.15 6.30 -31.52
N ILE A 44 -30.90 5.85 -30.30
CA ILE A 44 -31.26 6.53 -29.06
C ILE A 44 -30.01 7.16 -28.45
N ASN A 45 -30.10 8.42 -28.06
CA ASN A 45 -29.05 9.07 -27.30
C ASN A 45 -29.12 8.63 -25.83
N ILE A 46 -28.47 7.52 -25.51
CA ILE A 46 -28.45 6.95 -24.16
C ILE A 46 -27.47 7.77 -23.32
N LYS A 47 -27.94 8.36 -22.24
CA LYS A 47 -27.12 9.00 -21.22
C LYS A 47 -27.11 8.13 -19.97
N THR A 48 -25.94 7.75 -19.54
CA THR A 48 -25.78 7.01 -18.29
C THR A 48 -25.71 8.00 -17.13
N VAL A 49 -26.59 7.82 -16.15
CA VAL A 49 -26.49 8.52 -14.87
C VAL A 49 -25.89 7.55 -13.87
N ALA A 50 -24.70 7.88 -13.38
CA ALA A 50 -24.05 7.11 -12.34
C ALA A 50 -24.37 7.71 -10.98
N GLU A 51 -24.96 6.92 -10.10
CA GLU A 51 -25.20 7.29 -8.72
C GLU A 51 -24.08 6.77 -7.83
N ARG A 52 -23.65 7.61 -6.91
CA ARG A 52 -22.64 7.25 -5.91
C ARG A 52 -23.28 6.30 -4.89
N ARG A 53 -22.58 5.20 -4.57
CA ARG A 53 -22.92 4.36 -3.42
C ARG A 53 -22.42 5.03 -2.12
N GLU A 54 -22.85 4.49 -0.97
CA GLU A 54 -22.38 4.96 0.32
C GLU A 54 -20.85 4.89 0.43
N ASN A 55 -20.31 5.92 1.06
CA ASN A 55 -18.87 6.02 1.34
C ASN A 55 -18.42 5.05 2.42
N MET A 56 -17.08 4.99 2.62
CA MET A 56 -16.52 4.35 3.79
C MET A 56 -17.03 5.01 5.07
N LEU A 57 -17.52 4.19 6.01
CA LEU A 57 -18.05 4.65 7.29
C LEU A 57 -17.02 4.58 8.43
N TRP A 58 -15.84 4.06 8.17
CA TRP A 58 -14.77 3.89 9.14
C TRP A 58 -13.40 3.86 8.43
N MET A 59 -12.35 4.13 9.17
CA MET A 59 -10.98 4.00 8.70
C MET A 59 -10.19 3.08 9.64
N ARG A 60 -9.15 2.44 9.11
CA ARG A 60 -8.21 1.62 9.87
C ARG A 60 -6.79 2.04 9.56
N THR A 61 -5.96 2.06 10.59
CA THR A 61 -4.52 2.28 10.51
C THR A 61 -3.84 1.20 11.35
N PRO A 62 -2.51 0.99 11.23
CA PRO A 62 -1.78 0.19 12.19
C PRO A 62 -2.08 0.61 13.63
N GLU A 63 -1.99 -0.34 14.56
CA GLU A 63 -2.20 -0.05 15.99
C GLU A 63 -1.22 1.02 16.48
N LYS A 64 0.03 0.97 15.97
CA LYS A 64 1.08 1.93 16.31
C LYS A 64 1.91 2.30 15.09
N VAL A 65 2.30 3.57 15.04
CA VAL A 65 3.25 4.08 14.06
C VAL A 65 4.34 4.84 14.81
N TYR A 66 5.55 4.28 14.81
CA TYR A 66 6.75 4.97 15.23
C TYR A 66 7.31 5.76 14.07
N PHE A 67 7.66 6.99 14.29
CA PHE A 67 8.20 7.86 13.24
C PHE A 67 9.30 8.75 13.81
N LYS A 68 10.18 9.21 12.97
CA LYS A 68 11.35 10.04 13.22
C LYS A 68 12.64 9.23 13.24
N LYS A 69 13.71 9.91 12.82
CA LYS A 69 15.07 9.37 12.83
C LYS A 69 15.45 8.80 14.19
N GLY A 70 15.89 7.54 14.24
CA GLY A 70 16.32 6.86 15.44
C GLY A 70 15.20 6.27 16.28
N CYS A 71 13.97 6.14 15.76
CA CYS A 71 12.86 5.53 16.49
C CYS A 71 12.92 3.99 16.54
N LEU A 72 13.67 3.35 15.66
CA LEU A 72 13.73 1.89 15.56
C LEU A 72 14.12 1.20 16.86
N PRO A 73 15.21 1.58 17.58
CA PRO A 73 15.54 0.92 18.84
C PRO A 73 14.45 1.06 19.90
N VAL A 74 13.80 2.22 19.98
CA VAL A 74 12.72 2.50 20.93
C VAL A 74 11.50 1.62 20.65
N ALA A 75 11.13 1.49 19.37
CA ALA A 75 10.03 0.64 18.95
C ALA A 75 10.32 -0.85 19.25
N LEU A 76 11.55 -1.30 19.02
CA LEU A 76 11.95 -2.68 19.30
C LEU A 76 11.96 -3.00 20.81
N ASP A 77 12.31 -2.04 21.68
CA ASP A 77 12.24 -2.23 23.13
C ASP A 77 10.84 -2.63 23.61
N GLU A 78 9.80 -2.21 22.90
CA GLU A 78 8.42 -2.56 23.22
C GLU A 78 8.16 -4.07 23.07
N LEU A 79 8.83 -4.73 22.12
CA LEU A 79 8.67 -6.17 21.87
C LEU A 79 8.97 -6.99 23.12
N LYS A 80 10.01 -6.63 23.86
CA LYS A 80 10.40 -7.31 25.09
C LYS A 80 9.64 -6.78 26.31
N ASN A 81 9.69 -5.47 26.49
CA ASN A 81 9.30 -4.83 27.75
C ASN A 81 7.78 -4.71 27.92
N VAL A 82 7.04 -4.61 26.81
CA VAL A 82 5.58 -4.47 26.83
C VAL A 82 4.89 -5.74 26.34
N MET A 83 5.34 -6.28 25.22
CA MET A 83 4.67 -7.42 24.57
C MET A 83 5.20 -8.79 25.02
N GLY A 84 6.35 -8.84 25.71
CA GLY A 84 6.94 -10.08 26.20
C GLY A 84 7.35 -11.06 25.10
N LYS A 85 7.64 -10.56 23.87
CA LYS A 85 8.05 -11.38 22.73
C LYS A 85 9.44 -11.98 22.97
N LYS A 86 9.62 -13.23 22.57
CA LYS A 86 10.86 -13.99 22.81
C LYS A 86 11.56 -14.41 21.50
N ARG A 87 10.87 -14.35 20.39
CA ARG A 87 11.39 -14.74 19.07
C ARG A 87 10.96 -13.74 18.03
N CYS A 88 11.85 -13.48 17.08
CA CYS A 88 11.61 -12.61 15.93
C CYS A 88 11.99 -13.34 14.64
N PHE A 89 11.19 -13.16 13.60
CA PHE A 89 11.53 -13.58 12.24
C PHE A 89 11.62 -12.34 11.37
N ILE A 90 12.80 -12.11 10.80
CA ILE A 90 13.09 -10.96 9.96
C ILE A 90 12.98 -11.42 8.50
N VAL A 91 12.21 -10.69 7.70
CA VAL A 91 12.04 -10.94 6.27
C VAL A 91 12.53 -9.72 5.50
N THR A 92 13.44 -9.92 4.56
CA THR A 92 14.04 -8.85 3.76
C THR A 92 14.49 -9.38 2.41
N ASP A 93 14.92 -8.51 1.52
CA ASP A 93 15.59 -8.91 0.29
C ASP A 93 17.12 -9.02 0.47
N SER A 94 17.79 -9.63 -0.51
CA SER A 94 19.23 -9.89 -0.46
C SER A 94 20.08 -8.60 -0.54
N PHE A 95 19.55 -7.53 -1.14
CA PHE A 95 20.26 -6.26 -1.24
C PHE A 95 20.29 -5.56 0.12
N LEU A 96 19.15 -5.43 0.78
CA LEU A 96 19.03 -4.80 2.10
C LEU A 96 19.84 -5.57 3.15
N TYR A 97 19.78 -6.91 3.11
CA TYR A 97 20.55 -7.76 4.02
C TYR A 97 22.07 -7.56 3.86
N LYS A 98 22.58 -7.68 2.61
CA LYS A 98 24.01 -7.53 2.30
C LYS A 98 24.54 -6.13 2.61
N ASN A 99 23.70 -5.10 2.52
CA ASN A 99 24.07 -3.73 2.85
C ASN A 99 23.85 -3.36 4.32
N GLY A 100 23.52 -4.34 5.17
CA GLY A 100 23.48 -4.18 6.62
C GLY A 100 22.27 -3.43 7.17
N TYR A 101 21.16 -3.31 6.42
CA TYR A 101 19.95 -2.65 6.91
C TYR A 101 19.31 -3.42 8.07
N THR A 102 19.40 -4.76 8.07
CA THR A 102 18.88 -5.59 9.15
C THR A 102 19.75 -5.58 10.40
N LYS A 103 21.04 -5.23 10.24
CA LYS A 103 22.02 -5.35 11.32
C LYS A 103 21.63 -4.57 12.58
N LYS A 104 21.10 -3.37 12.44
CA LYS A 104 20.62 -2.58 13.60
C LYS A 104 19.50 -3.28 14.35
N ILE A 105 18.65 -3.99 13.61
CA ILE A 105 17.54 -4.77 14.18
C ILE A 105 18.11 -5.98 14.89
N GLU A 106 18.98 -6.74 14.24
CA GLU A 106 19.62 -7.95 14.77
C GLU A 106 20.42 -7.63 16.03
N ASP A 107 21.29 -6.62 15.99
CA ASP A 107 22.09 -6.18 17.14
C ASP A 107 21.18 -5.79 18.34
N LYS A 108 20.06 -5.11 18.08
CA LYS A 108 19.11 -4.73 19.13
C LYS A 108 18.34 -5.94 19.69
N LEU A 109 17.98 -6.89 18.86
CA LEU A 109 17.33 -8.13 19.30
C LEU A 109 18.30 -8.97 20.13
N ASP A 110 19.59 -9.03 19.78
CA ASP A 110 20.63 -9.70 20.57
C ASP A 110 20.82 -9.03 21.94
N GLU A 111 20.92 -7.69 21.97
CA GLU A 111 20.97 -6.92 23.23
C GLU A 111 19.81 -7.27 24.15
N MET A 112 18.63 -7.41 23.58
CA MET A 112 17.42 -7.76 24.31
C MET A 112 17.31 -9.26 24.66
N GLY A 113 18.16 -10.12 24.10
CA GLY A 113 18.09 -11.57 24.26
C GLY A 113 16.87 -12.18 23.56
N ILE A 114 16.40 -11.58 22.48
CA ILE A 114 15.32 -12.11 21.64
C ILE A 114 15.95 -12.97 20.54
N VAL A 115 15.61 -14.26 20.52
CA VAL A 115 16.07 -15.17 19.48
C VAL A 115 15.51 -14.73 18.13
N HIS A 116 16.35 -14.58 17.13
CA HIS A 116 15.90 -14.17 15.82
C HIS A 116 16.44 -15.05 14.69
N THR A 117 15.77 -15.03 13.55
CA THR A 117 16.17 -15.65 12.30
C THR A 117 15.85 -14.68 11.17
N CYS A 118 16.77 -14.56 10.21
CA CYS A 118 16.58 -13.70 9.06
C CYS A 118 16.42 -14.54 7.78
N PHE A 119 15.38 -14.24 7.01
CA PHE A 119 15.17 -14.72 5.65
C PHE A 119 15.42 -13.56 4.68
N SER A 120 16.43 -13.70 3.83
CA SER A 120 16.93 -12.61 2.98
C SER A 120 16.74 -12.84 1.47
N ASP A 121 15.95 -13.84 1.09
CA ASP A 121 15.79 -14.25 -0.31
C ASP A 121 14.45 -13.78 -0.91
N VAL A 122 13.89 -12.69 -0.36
CA VAL A 122 12.70 -12.09 -0.98
C VAL A 122 13.10 -11.45 -2.30
N GLU A 123 12.38 -11.82 -3.35
CA GLU A 123 12.58 -11.26 -4.68
C GLU A 123 11.82 -9.95 -4.87
N PRO A 124 12.35 -9.01 -5.69
CA PRO A 124 11.53 -7.92 -6.23
C PRO A 124 10.29 -8.52 -6.96
N ASP A 125 9.12 -7.92 -6.82
CA ASP A 125 7.85 -8.50 -7.25
C ASP A 125 7.63 -9.89 -6.58
N PRO A 126 7.17 -9.92 -5.33
CA PRO A 126 7.06 -11.17 -4.56
C PRO A 126 6.20 -12.20 -5.28
N SER A 127 6.73 -13.41 -5.40
CA SER A 127 6.06 -14.51 -6.07
C SER A 127 5.00 -15.15 -5.18
N LEU A 128 4.11 -15.92 -5.81
CA LEU A 128 3.13 -16.77 -5.12
C LEU A 128 3.77 -17.67 -4.05
N ALA A 129 5.01 -18.13 -4.28
CA ALA A 129 5.76 -18.94 -3.32
C ALA A 129 6.14 -18.14 -2.07
N SER A 130 6.50 -16.84 -2.22
CA SER A 130 6.78 -15.95 -1.10
C SER A 130 5.53 -15.64 -0.29
N ALA A 131 4.38 -15.49 -0.96
CA ALA A 131 3.09 -15.27 -0.31
C ALA A 131 2.60 -16.49 0.47
N LYS A 132 2.82 -17.69 -0.05
CA LYS A 132 2.48 -18.93 0.67
C LYS A 132 3.22 -19.07 2.00
N ALA A 133 4.41 -18.51 2.12
CA ALA A 133 5.10 -18.40 3.40
C ALA A 133 4.37 -17.49 4.40
N GLY A 134 3.69 -16.44 3.92
CA GLY A 134 2.85 -15.55 4.72
C GLY A 134 1.54 -16.20 5.23
N LEU A 135 1.10 -17.28 4.58
CA LEU A 135 -0.07 -18.07 5.01
C LEU A 135 0.23 -19.07 6.15
N TYR A 136 1.35 -18.94 6.80
CA TYR A 136 1.78 -19.82 7.90
C TYR A 136 0.72 -20.00 9.01
N GLU A 137 -0.06 -18.98 9.30
CA GLU A 137 -1.14 -19.06 10.30
C GLU A 137 -2.38 -19.79 9.79
N ASN A 138 -2.57 -19.87 8.47
CA ASN A 138 -3.75 -20.42 7.82
C ASN A 138 -3.35 -21.23 6.59
N PRO A 139 -2.72 -22.40 6.81
CA PRO A 139 -2.14 -23.21 5.72
C PRO A 139 -3.19 -23.78 4.75
N ASP A 140 -4.44 -23.84 5.16
CA ASP A 140 -5.56 -24.35 4.36
C ASP A 140 -6.30 -23.24 3.59
N ALA A 141 -5.85 -21.97 3.70
CA ALA A 141 -6.48 -20.88 2.97
C ALA A 141 -6.19 -20.98 1.46
N ASP A 142 -7.25 -20.88 0.66
CA ASP A 142 -7.12 -20.87 -0.79
C ASP A 142 -6.71 -19.46 -1.27
N PHE A 143 -5.61 -19.41 -2.00
CA PHE A 143 -5.08 -18.14 -2.52
C PHE A 143 -5.99 -17.54 -3.60
N ASP A 144 -6.57 -18.38 -4.46
CA ASP A 144 -7.44 -17.91 -5.54
C ASP A 144 -8.71 -17.28 -4.96
N ASP A 145 -9.29 -17.90 -3.92
CA ASP A 145 -10.41 -17.32 -3.18
C ASP A 145 -10.03 -15.98 -2.55
N MET A 146 -8.89 -15.89 -1.88
CA MET A 146 -8.42 -14.63 -1.26
C MET A 146 -8.17 -13.51 -2.28
N ALA A 147 -7.64 -13.84 -3.46
CA ALA A 147 -7.41 -12.86 -4.52
C ALA A 147 -8.72 -12.33 -5.13
N MET A 148 -9.74 -13.18 -5.21
CA MET A 148 -11.07 -12.78 -5.69
C MET A 148 -11.82 -11.89 -4.70
N ASP A 149 -11.52 -11.98 -3.42
CA ASP A 149 -12.16 -11.20 -2.36
C ASP A 149 -11.83 -9.70 -2.39
N PHE A 150 -10.78 -9.31 -3.12
CA PHE A 150 -10.50 -7.91 -3.42
C PHE A 150 -11.74 -7.15 -3.94
N MET A 151 -12.57 -7.81 -4.72
CA MET A 151 -13.79 -7.24 -5.27
C MET A 151 -14.84 -6.87 -4.21
N ASP A 152 -14.77 -7.48 -3.04
CA ASP A 152 -15.76 -7.31 -1.97
C ASP A 152 -15.31 -6.42 -0.81
N ILE A 153 -14.09 -5.88 -0.84
CA ILE A 153 -13.56 -5.03 0.23
C ILE A 153 -14.49 -3.82 0.52
N ARG A 154 -15.19 -3.31 -0.48
CA ARG A 154 -16.21 -2.25 -0.31
C ARG A 154 -17.37 -2.65 0.58
N LYS A 155 -17.75 -3.92 0.50
CA LYS A 155 -18.84 -4.47 1.31
C LYS A 155 -18.38 -4.75 2.73
N ARG A 156 -17.06 -4.65 2.99
CA ARG A 156 -16.43 -4.97 4.28
C ARG A 156 -16.73 -6.38 4.76
N ILE A 157 -16.92 -7.27 3.83
CA ILE A 157 -16.97 -8.69 4.11
C ILE A 157 -15.52 -9.13 4.22
N TYR A 158 -15.09 -9.44 5.43
CA TYR A 158 -13.77 -9.98 5.71
C TYR A 158 -13.82 -11.46 5.40
N THR A 159 -13.16 -11.83 4.33
CA THR A 159 -13.03 -13.20 3.88
C THR A 159 -11.65 -13.78 4.19
N PHE A 160 -10.68 -12.88 4.40
CA PHE A 160 -9.38 -13.31 4.91
C PHE A 160 -9.50 -13.94 6.29
N PRO A 161 -8.77 -15.04 6.52
CA PRO A 161 -8.68 -15.61 7.85
C PRO A 161 -8.04 -14.60 8.81
N LYS A 162 -8.47 -14.61 10.07
CA LYS A 162 -7.89 -13.77 11.11
C LYS A 162 -6.39 -14.01 11.21
N MET A 163 -5.60 -12.95 10.96
CA MET A 163 -4.15 -12.93 11.05
C MET A 163 -3.68 -12.29 12.36
N GLY A 164 -2.39 -12.34 12.63
CA GLY A 164 -1.79 -11.70 13.81
C GLY A 164 -1.97 -12.46 15.14
N LYS A 165 -2.64 -13.62 15.15
CA LYS A 165 -2.83 -14.41 16.39
C LYS A 165 -1.55 -15.09 16.86
N LYS A 166 -0.74 -15.60 15.92
CA LYS A 166 0.51 -16.31 16.20
C LYS A 166 1.72 -15.37 16.12
N ALA A 167 1.71 -14.43 15.19
CA ALA A 167 2.79 -13.51 14.93
C ALA A 167 2.27 -12.05 14.94
N TYR A 168 2.97 -11.16 15.63
CA TYR A 168 2.76 -9.72 15.54
C TYR A 168 3.54 -9.19 14.36
N PHE A 169 2.87 -8.52 13.42
CA PHE A 169 3.47 -8.09 12.17
C PHE A 169 3.96 -6.64 12.25
N ILE A 170 5.26 -6.46 12.03
CA ILE A 170 5.91 -5.15 12.04
C ILE A 170 6.47 -4.86 10.65
N ALA A 171 6.14 -3.71 10.09
CA ALA A 171 6.70 -3.23 8.84
C ALA A 171 7.71 -2.10 9.09
N VAL A 172 8.87 -2.21 8.45
CA VAL A 172 9.96 -1.22 8.56
C VAL A 172 10.34 -0.78 7.15
N PRO A 173 9.83 0.36 6.67
CA PRO A 173 10.13 0.84 5.32
C PRO A 173 11.58 1.31 5.18
N THR A 174 12.12 1.19 3.96
CA THR A 174 13.46 1.65 3.57
C THR A 174 13.41 2.70 2.46
N SER A 175 12.22 3.08 2.03
CA SER A 175 11.97 4.15 1.05
C SER A 175 10.79 5.00 1.48
N SER A 176 10.72 6.24 0.98
CA SER A 176 9.61 7.17 1.22
C SER A 176 8.79 7.29 -0.06
N GLY A 177 7.91 6.33 -0.32
CA GLY A 177 7.13 6.23 -1.56
C GLY A 177 5.80 5.52 -1.37
N THR A 178 5.82 4.21 -1.33
CA THR A 178 4.62 3.37 -1.39
C THR A 178 3.71 3.46 -0.16
N GLY A 179 4.23 3.83 1.03
CA GLY A 179 3.46 3.80 2.27
C GLY A 179 2.94 2.41 2.66
N SER A 180 3.55 1.34 2.11
CA SER A 180 3.07 -0.04 2.29
C SER A 180 3.07 -0.51 3.76
N GLU A 181 3.83 0.14 4.62
CA GLU A 181 3.89 -0.12 6.05
C GLU A 181 2.59 0.21 6.81
N VAL A 182 1.68 0.91 6.17
CA VAL A 182 0.39 1.33 6.76
C VAL A 182 -0.81 0.98 5.88
N THR A 183 -0.63 0.07 4.93
CA THR A 183 -1.68 -0.28 3.95
C THR A 183 -2.12 -1.74 4.06
N PRO A 184 -3.37 -2.05 3.69
CA PRO A 184 -3.93 -3.40 3.68
C PRO A 184 -3.74 -4.11 2.34
N PHE A 185 -2.73 -3.76 1.54
CA PHE A 185 -2.55 -4.26 0.18
C PHE A 185 -1.30 -5.12 0.03
N ALA A 186 -1.41 -6.17 -0.76
CA ALA A 186 -0.26 -6.93 -1.24
C ALA A 186 -0.46 -7.27 -2.72
N ILE A 187 0.56 -7.01 -3.53
CA ILE A 187 0.54 -7.35 -4.95
C ILE A 187 1.46 -8.54 -5.17
N ILE A 188 0.90 -9.63 -5.66
CA ILE A 188 1.62 -10.89 -5.88
C ILE A 188 1.66 -11.20 -7.36
N THR A 189 2.85 -11.52 -7.86
CA THR A 189 3.04 -11.85 -9.26
C THR A 189 3.07 -13.36 -9.44
N ASP A 190 2.18 -13.87 -10.26
CA ASP A 190 2.30 -15.20 -10.82
C ASP A 190 3.33 -15.16 -11.96
N LYS A 191 4.49 -15.75 -11.74
CA LYS A 191 5.59 -15.74 -12.72
C LYS A 191 5.35 -16.65 -13.92
N GLU A 192 4.47 -17.63 -13.81
CA GLU A 192 4.14 -18.54 -14.91
C GLU A 192 3.21 -17.86 -15.91
N THR A 193 2.22 -17.14 -15.41
CA THR A 193 1.23 -16.46 -16.27
C THR A 193 1.53 -14.97 -16.49
N GLY A 194 2.42 -14.37 -15.69
CA GLY A 194 2.71 -12.95 -15.69
C GLY A 194 1.58 -12.09 -15.08
N ILE A 195 0.58 -12.71 -14.48
CA ILE A 195 -0.57 -12.01 -13.88
C ILE A 195 -0.17 -11.46 -12.51
N LYS A 196 -0.55 -10.21 -12.25
CA LYS A 196 -0.44 -9.58 -10.93
C LYS A 196 -1.77 -9.69 -10.18
N TRP A 197 -1.74 -10.38 -9.05
CA TRP A 197 -2.88 -10.57 -8.17
C TRP A 197 -2.87 -9.53 -7.06
N PRO A 198 -3.79 -8.55 -7.06
CA PRO A 198 -3.94 -7.65 -5.94
C PRO A 198 -4.71 -8.34 -4.82
N LEU A 199 -4.11 -8.40 -3.65
CA LEU A 199 -4.78 -8.79 -2.42
C LEU A 199 -5.09 -7.54 -1.63
N ALA A 200 -6.29 -7.43 -1.10
CA ALA A 200 -6.71 -6.29 -0.32
C ALA A 200 -7.65 -6.73 0.80
N ASP A 201 -7.14 -6.76 2.00
CA ASP A 201 -7.91 -6.98 3.21
C ASP A 201 -7.21 -6.33 4.40
N TYR A 202 -7.97 -5.79 5.34
CA TYR A 202 -7.40 -5.16 6.53
C TYR A 202 -6.66 -6.14 7.45
N GLU A 203 -6.80 -7.43 7.28
CA GLU A 203 -5.99 -8.44 7.97
C GLU A 203 -4.53 -8.46 7.47
N LEU A 204 -4.26 -7.90 6.28
CA LEU A 204 -2.90 -7.73 5.74
C LEU A 204 -2.18 -6.49 6.30
N MET A 205 -2.92 -5.58 6.94
CA MET A 205 -2.33 -4.36 7.49
C MET A 205 -1.37 -4.71 8.62
N PRO A 206 -0.14 -4.18 8.62
CA PRO A 206 0.79 -4.37 9.73
C PRO A 206 0.20 -3.91 11.07
N ASP A 207 0.51 -4.64 12.14
CA ASP A 207 0.13 -4.24 13.50
C ASP A 207 0.91 -2.99 13.94
N MET A 208 2.18 -2.90 13.53
CA MET A 208 3.05 -1.77 13.83
C MET A 208 3.87 -1.36 12.60
N ALA A 209 4.00 -0.05 12.38
CA ALA A 209 4.93 0.52 11.43
C ALA A 209 6.06 1.25 12.15
N ILE A 210 7.32 1.06 11.69
CA ILE A 210 8.49 1.74 12.23
C ILE A 210 9.14 2.54 11.10
N VAL A 211 8.78 3.80 10.99
CA VAL A 211 9.22 4.73 9.95
C VAL A 211 10.47 5.46 10.44
N ASP A 212 11.60 4.74 10.49
CA ASP A 212 12.88 5.32 10.90
C ASP A 212 13.62 5.89 9.68
N THR A 213 13.79 7.19 9.67
CA THR A 213 14.43 7.92 8.57
C THR A 213 15.88 7.48 8.33
N ASP A 214 16.57 6.93 9.32
CA ASP A 214 17.91 6.37 9.14
C ASP A 214 17.97 5.30 8.05
N ASN A 215 16.89 4.56 7.84
CA ASN A 215 16.81 3.54 6.79
C ASN A 215 16.66 4.12 5.38
N MET A 216 16.32 5.41 5.28
CA MET A 216 16.05 6.11 4.02
C MET A 216 17.15 7.10 3.63
N MET A 217 18.12 7.37 4.54
CA MET A 217 19.18 8.36 4.32
C MET A 217 20.10 8.02 3.14
N SER A 218 20.28 6.74 2.83
CA SER A 218 21.13 6.28 1.72
C SER A 218 20.44 6.26 0.36
N ALA A 219 19.15 6.63 0.28
CA ALA A 219 18.41 6.60 -0.97
C ALA A 219 19.03 7.55 -2.01
N PRO A 220 19.43 7.04 -3.20
CA PRO A 220 20.00 7.87 -4.25
C PRO A 220 18.96 8.85 -4.83
N LYS A 221 19.43 9.89 -5.51
CA LYS A 221 18.57 10.96 -6.07
C LYS A 221 17.45 10.43 -6.95
N GLY A 222 17.74 9.44 -7.81
CA GLY A 222 16.74 8.83 -8.69
C GLY A 222 15.61 8.17 -7.90
N LEU A 223 15.94 7.39 -6.87
CA LEU A 223 14.94 6.79 -6.00
C LEU A 223 14.18 7.85 -5.20
N THR A 224 14.89 8.86 -4.67
CA THR A 224 14.26 9.96 -3.91
C THR A 224 13.22 10.70 -4.73
N SER A 225 13.52 11.01 -6.01
CA SER A 225 12.55 11.71 -6.86
C SER A 225 11.39 10.79 -7.27
N ALA A 226 11.67 9.56 -7.70
CA ALA A 226 10.63 8.63 -8.13
C ALA A 226 9.65 8.32 -6.99
N SER A 227 10.19 7.92 -5.82
CA SER A 227 9.36 7.62 -4.66
C SER A 227 8.63 8.85 -4.11
N GLY A 228 9.25 10.04 -4.15
CA GLY A 228 8.60 11.27 -3.69
C GLY A 228 7.44 11.71 -4.60
N ILE A 229 7.55 11.50 -5.92
CA ILE A 229 6.44 11.74 -6.85
C ILE A 229 5.35 10.67 -6.66
N ASP A 230 5.71 9.43 -6.37
CA ASP A 230 4.75 8.37 -6.02
C ASP A 230 3.89 8.78 -4.80
N VAL A 231 4.53 9.31 -3.74
CA VAL A 231 3.78 9.91 -2.59
C VAL A 231 2.79 10.97 -3.04
N MET A 232 3.22 11.87 -3.95
CA MET A 232 2.35 12.91 -4.48
C MET A 232 1.14 12.32 -5.20
N THR A 233 1.38 11.33 -6.06
CA THR A 233 0.33 10.64 -6.81
C THR A 233 -0.68 9.99 -5.87
N HIS A 234 -0.21 9.19 -4.93
CA HIS A 234 -1.07 8.53 -3.92
C HIS A 234 -1.91 9.53 -3.12
N ALA A 235 -1.30 10.64 -2.70
CA ALA A 235 -2.02 11.65 -1.94
C ALA A 235 -3.09 12.36 -2.78
N ILE A 236 -2.80 12.70 -4.04
CA ILE A 236 -3.77 13.32 -4.95
C ILE A 236 -4.90 12.34 -5.25
N GLU A 237 -4.57 11.09 -5.58
CA GLU A 237 -5.59 10.07 -5.88
C GLU A 237 -6.49 9.79 -4.68
N ALA A 238 -5.93 9.70 -3.48
CA ALA A 238 -6.72 9.57 -2.25
C ALA A 238 -7.67 10.76 -2.05
N TYR A 239 -7.19 11.99 -2.33
CA TYR A 239 -7.99 13.21 -2.16
C TYR A 239 -9.16 13.29 -3.15
N VAL A 240 -8.96 12.85 -4.39
CA VAL A 240 -10.02 12.88 -5.41
C VAL A 240 -10.87 11.60 -5.44
N SER A 241 -10.56 10.63 -4.60
CA SER A 241 -11.30 9.37 -4.53
C SER A 241 -12.76 9.60 -4.13
N MET A 242 -13.63 8.77 -4.65
CA MET A 242 -15.03 8.78 -4.25
C MET A 242 -15.28 8.28 -2.82
N MET A 243 -14.30 7.58 -2.26
CA MET A 243 -14.34 7.08 -0.88
C MET A 243 -13.58 8.01 0.07
N ALA A 244 -13.15 9.19 -0.42
CA ALA A 244 -12.52 10.21 0.41
C ALA A 244 -13.42 10.66 1.55
N SER A 245 -12.81 11.05 2.64
CA SER A 245 -13.46 11.55 3.85
C SER A 245 -12.62 12.68 4.44
N ASP A 246 -13.19 13.47 5.33
CA ASP A 246 -12.46 14.54 6.03
C ASP A 246 -11.15 14.04 6.68
N TYR A 247 -11.13 12.78 7.13
CA TYR A 247 -9.94 12.14 7.71
C TYR A 247 -8.87 11.88 6.65
N THR A 248 -9.24 11.27 5.52
CA THR A 248 -8.30 10.97 4.44
C THR A 248 -7.85 12.23 3.73
N ASP A 249 -8.73 13.23 3.58
CA ASP A 249 -8.43 14.52 2.98
C ASP A 249 -7.39 15.29 3.80
N GLY A 250 -7.54 15.29 5.12
CA GLY A 250 -6.57 15.92 6.00
C GLY A 250 -5.18 15.31 5.89
N LEU A 251 -5.08 13.98 5.80
CA LEU A 251 -3.82 13.26 5.60
C LEU A 251 -3.24 13.52 4.21
N ALA A 252 -4.06 13.43 3.16
CA ALA A 252 -3.66 13.63 1.77
C ALA A 252 -3.14 15.05 1.53
N LEU A 253 -3.89 16.07 1.94
CA LEU A 253 -3.48 17.46 1.79
C LEU A 253 -2.19 17.77 2.56
N ARG A 254 -2.02 17.21 3.76
CA ARG A 254 -0.79 17.37 4.50
C ARG A 254 0.38 16.70 3.82
N ALA A 255 0.20 15.48 3.28
CA ALA A 255 1.23 14.77 2.51
C ALA A 255 1.65 15.58 1.28
N ILE A 256 0.69 16.08 0.49
CA ILE A 256 0.95 16.93 -0.68
C ILE A 256 1.82 18.14 -0.27
N LYS A 257 1.42 18.86 0.79
CA LYS A 257 2.20 20.00 1.26
C LYS A 257 3.63 19.64 1.65
N LEU A 258 3.81 18.53 2.36
CA LEU A 258 5.14 18.05 2.76
C LEU A 258 6.00 17.70 1.54
N VAL A 259 5.43 17.07 0.52
CA VAL A 259 6.16 16.76 -0.72
C VAL A 259 6.61 18.03 -1.42
N PHE A 260 5.74 19.04 -1.58
CA PHE A 260 6.12 20.32 -2.17
C PHE A 260 7.23 21.04 -1.40
N ASP A 261 7.15 21.04 -0.09
CA ASP A 261 8.11 21.75 0.75
C ASP A 261 9.47 21.03 0.82
N TYR A 262 9.49 19.70 0.87
CA TYR A 262 10.66 18.92 1.26
C TYR A 262 11.27 18.02 0.17
N LEU A 263 10.51 17.54 -0.81
CA LEU A 263 11.07 16.73 -1.89
C LEU A 263 12.21 17.45 -2.64
N PRO A 264 12.07 18.73 -3.02
CA PRO A 264 13.17 19.43 -3.68
C PRO A 264 14.43 19.56 -2.79
N ARG A 265 14.28 19.66 -1.48
CA ARG A 265 15.40 19.69 -0.52
C ARG A 265 16.07 18.32 -0.44
N ALA A 266 15.31 17.25 -0.19
CA ALA A 266 15.81 15.90 -0.11
C ALA A 266 16.51 15.44 -1.42
N TYR A 267 16.04 15.92 -2.57
CA TYR A 267 16.66 15.65 -3.87
C TYR A 267 17.99 16.39 -4.04
N ARG A 268 18.09 17.65 -3.63
CA ARG A 268 19.32 18.44 -3.74
C ARG A 268 20.40 17.93 -2.80
N ASP A 269 20.01 17.72 -1.54
CA ASP A 269 20.88 17.20 -0.48
C ASP A 269 20.28 15.96 0.17
N GLY A 270 20.84 14.80 -0.16
CA GLY A 270 20.41 13.53 0.42
C GLY A 270 20.68 13.40 1.92
N ASN A 271 21.52 14.27 2.49
CA ASN A 271 21.86 14.30 3.92
C ASN A 271 20.99 15.27 4.71
N ASP A 272 20.08 16.00 4.07
CA ASP A 272 19.11 16.84 4.76
C ASP A 272 18.13 15.98 5.56
N VAL A 273 18.48 15.75 6.83
CA VAL A 273 17.72 14.88 7.74
C VAL A 273 16.28 15.36 7.91
N GLU A 274 16.07 16.67 8.03
CA GLU A 274 14.73 17.25 8.18
C GLU A 274 13.87 16.94 6.94
N ALA A 275 14.43 17.17 5.75
CA ALA A 275 13.71 16.88 4.52
C ALA A 275 13.41 15.38 4.36
N ARG A 276 14.35 14.50 4.72
CA ARG A 276 14.13 13.05 4.72
C ARG A 276 13.05 12.62 5.70
N ASP A 277 13.06 13.17 6.92
CA ASP A 277 12.03 12.92 7.94
C ASP A 277 10.64 13.32 7.43
N HIS A 278 10.52 14.51 6.87
CA HIS A 278 9.25 14.96 6.33
C HIS A 278 8.77 14.17 5.12
N MET A 279 9.68 13.70 4.26
CA MET A 279 9.33 12.81 3.15
C MET A 279 8.87 11.44 3.63
N ALA A 280 9.49 10.87 4.67
CA ALA A 280 9.06 9.64 5.30
C ALA A 280 7.65 9.78 5.90
N ASN A 281 7.41 10.86 6.62
CA ASN A 281 6.09 11.17 7.17
C ASN A 281 5.05 11.38 6.07
N ALA A 282 5.40 12.07 4.97
CA ALA A 282 4.50 12.28 3.84
C ALA A 282 4.09 10.95 3.20
N SER A 283 5.06 10.02 3.00
CA SER A 283 4.80 8.68 2.50
C SER A 283 3.81 7.90 3.38
N CYS A 284 4.06 7.89 4.69
CA CYS A 284 3.19 7.24 5.66
C CYS A 284 1.78 7.84 5.68
N MET A 285 1.67 9.18 5.67
CA MET A 285 0.37 9.88 5.65
C MET A 285 -0.40 9.62 4.36
N ALA A 286 0.26 9.64 3.19
CA ALA A 286 -0.35 9.29 1.92
C ALA A 286 -0.81 7.83 1.93
N GLY A 287 0.01 6.91 2.48
CA GLY A 287 -0.36 5.51 2.68
C GLY A 287 -1.63 5.33 3.49
N MET A 288 -1.74 6.01 4.65
CA MET A 288 -2.95 5.99 5.47
C MET A 288 -4.15 6.57 4.73
N ALA A 289 -3.95 7.63 3.95
CA ALA A 289 -5.03 8.25 3.17
C ALA A 289 -5.57 7.27 2.12
N PHE A 290 -4.72 6.76 1.24
CA PHE A 290 -5.19 5.91 0.15
C PHE A 290 -5.66 4.53 0.62
N ALA A 291 -5.10 3.98 1.70
CA ALA A 291 -5.59 2.75 2.31
C ALA A 291 -7.06 2.83 2.74
N ASN A 292 -7.53 4.02 3.07
CA ASN A 292 -8.87 4.28 3.56
C ASN A 292 -9.77 5.02 2.56
N ALA A 293 -9.20 5.75 1.61
CA ALA A 293 -9.92 6.36 0.49
C ALA A 293 -10.07 5.41 -0.70
N PHE A 294 -9.32 4.34 -0.74
CA PHE A 294 -9.25 3.36 -1.81
C PHE A 294 -8.90 3.96 -3.17
N LEU A 295 -7.72 3.61 -3.68
CA LEU A 295 -7.26 3.96 -5.03
C LEU A 295 -7.74 2.96 -6.07
#